data_89d95b3d716ed8d8af619cbf4a421554
#
_entry.id   89d95b3d716ed8d8af619cbf4a421554
#
_cell.length_a   1.000
_cell.length_b   1.000
_cell.length_c   1.000
_cell.angle_alpha   90.00
_cell.angle_beta   90.00
_cell.angle_gamma   90.00
#
_symmetry.space_group_name_H-M   'P 1'
#
loop_
_entity.id
_entity.type
_entity.pdbx_description
1 polymer ?
#
loop_
_entity_poly.entity_id
_entity_poly.type
_entity_poly.pdbx_seq_one_letter_code
_entity_poly.pdbx_strand_id
1 'polypeptide(L)'
;QRQMCIRDRSGAVFSMPGMMDTILNLGLNDTSVKGLVAATNNERFSYDSYRRFIQMFSDVAMEVPKYKFENVLDKVKEAKGYGSDLDLTTEDLKSIVEEFKKIYKAEIGEDFPQDPKKQLMLAIEAVFRSWNNPRAIVYRKLNDIPGNLGTAVNIQSMVFGNMGMTSGTGVAFTRNPSTGENKLFGEYLINAQGEDVVAGIRTPQSIDTLTVSYTHLTLPTKRIV
;
A
#
# COMPACT_ATOMS: atom_id res chain seq x y z
N GLN A 1 10.99 -1.41 -20.68
CA GLN A 1 11.34 -1.08 -19.29
C GLN A 1 10.52 -2.00 -18.40
N ARG A 2 11.20 -2.84 -17.61
CA ARG A 2 10.53 -3.68 -16.60
C ARG A 2 10.15 -2.76 -15.45
N GLN A 3 8.86 -2.64 -15.16
CA GLN A 3 8.41 -1.95 -13.98
C GLN A 3 8.87 -2.70 -12.74
N MET A 4 9.57 -2.00 -11.83
CA MET A 4 10.25 -2.62 -10.69
C MET A 4 9.33 -2.91 -9.52
N CYS A 5 8.16 -2.24 -9.45
CA CYS A 5 7.20 -2.42 -8.37
C CYS A 5 5.81 -2.71 -8.95
N ILE A 6 5.18 -3.72 -8.40
CA ILE A 6 3.79 -4.08 -8.67
C ILE A 6 3.02 -4.09 -7.35
N ARG A 7 1.70 -4.08 -7.46
CA ARG A 7 0.80 -4.37 -6.35
C ARG A 7 -0.16 -5.47 -6.75
N ASP A 8 -0.52 -6.30 -5.82
CA ASP A 8 -1.62 -7.21 -5.92
C ASP A 8 -2.85 -6.67 -5.17
N ARG A 9 -4.00 -7.09 -5.57
CA ARG A 9 -5.26 -6.82 -4.89
C ARG A 9 -6.31 -7.85 -5.28
N SER A 10 -7.26 -8.04 -4.40
CA SER A 10 -8.41 -8.88 -4.66
C SER A 10 -9.28 -8.36 -5.83
N GLY A 11 -9.87 -9.29 -6.57
CA GLY A 11 -10.77 -9.03 -7.68
C GLY A 11 -12.07 -9.82 -7.53
N ALA A 12 -12.74 -9.71 -6.40
CA ALA A 12 -14.03 -10.37 -6.17
C ALA A 12 -15.12 -9.79 -7.05
N VAL A 13 -16.13 -10.60 -7.38
CA VAL A 13 -17.32 -10.21 -8.16
C VAL A 13 -18.08 -9.07 -7.46
N PHE A 14 -18.16 -9.14 -6.13
CA PHE A 14 -18.77 -8.09 -5.30
C PHE A 14 -17.69 -7.19 -4.72
N SER A 15 -17.94 -5.88 -4.73
CA SER A 15 -17.06 -4.92 -4.07
C SER A 15 -17.12 -5.11 -2.56
N MET A 16 -15.98 -5.38 -1.95
CA MET A 16 -15.83 -5.61 -0.51
C MET A 16 -14.69 -4.73 0.03
N PRO A 17 -14.90 -3.39 0.10
CA PRO A 17 -13.81 -2.45 0.42
C PRO A 17 -13.24 -2.70 1.82
N GLY A 18 -11.91 -2.81 1.91
CA GLY A 18 -11.20 -3.06 3.17
C GLY A 18 -11.32 -4.47 3.75
N MET A 19 -12.03 -5.38 3.09
CA MET A 19 -12.28 -6.73 3.64
C MET A 19 -11.19 -7.73 3.29
N MET A 20 -10.58 -7.59 2.14
CA MET A 20 -9.49 -8.46 1.67
C MET A 20 -8.17 -7.70 1.61
N ASP A 21 -7.09 -8.46 1.61
CA ASP A 21 -5.75 -7.89 1.70
C ASP A 21 -5.23 -7.40 0.33
N THR A 22 -4.25 -6.50 0.40
CA THR A 22 -3.51 -5.95 -0.73
C THR A 22 -2.07 -5.84 -0.32
N ILE A 23 -1.13 -6.17 -1.20
CA ILE A 23 0.30 -5.97 -0.97
C ILE A 23 0.83 -4.96 -1.97
N LEU A 24 1.48 -3.92 -1.45
CA LEU A 24 2.07 -2.83 -2.22
C LEU A 24 3.58 -3.02 -2.32
N ASN A 25 4.19 -2.35 -3.31
CA ASN A 25 5.64 -2.33 -3.50
C ASN A 25 6.27 -3.71 -3.76
N LEU A 26 5.46 -4.68 -4.19
CA LEU A 26 5.90 -6.05 -4.46
C LEU A 26 6.99 -6.08 -5.54
N GLY A 27 8.02 -6.88 -5.32
CA GLY A 27 9.19 -6.98 -6.19
C GLY A 27 10.41 -6.21 -5.69
N LEU A 28 10.27 -5.39 -4.62
CA LEU A 28 11.42 -4.75 -3.99
C LEU A 28 12.28 -5.79 -3.27
N ASN A 29 13.58 -5.65 -3.47
CA ASN A 29 14.63 -6.43 -2.85
C ASN A 29 15.93 -5.61 -2.81
N ASP A 30 17.01 -6.15 -2.30
CA ASP A 30 18.29 -5.43 -2.14
C ASP A 30 18.90 -4.96 -3.47
N THR A 31 18.51 -5.57 -4.59
CA THR A 31 18.95 -5.17 -5.93
C THR A 31 17.98 -4.18 -6.56
N SER A 32 16.68 -4.47 -6.53
CA SER A 32 15.68 -3.63 -7.20
C SER A 32 15.47 -2.28 -6.53
N VAL A 33 15.71 -2.15 -5.21
CA VAL A 33 15.68 -0.86 -4.51
C VAL A 33 16.73 0.11 -5.08
N LYS A 34 17.94 -0.39 -5.42
CA LYS A 34 18.97 0.43 -6.06
C LYS A 34 18.57 0.90 -7.45
N GLY A 35 17.87 0.03 -8.19
CA GLY A 35 17.26 0.39 -9.47
C GLY A 35 16.17 1.46 -9.34
N LEU A 36 15.36 1.39 -8.28
CA LEU A 36 14.35 2.41 -7.98
C LEU A 36 15.00 3.75 -7.63
N VAL A 37 16.10 3.75 -6.84
CA VAL A 37 16.92 4.93 -6.57
C VAL A 37 17.41 5.57 -7.87
N ALA A 38 18.00 4.78 -8.76
CA ALA A 38 18.52 5.28 -10.04
C ALA A 38 17.41 5.85 -10.95
N ALA A 39 16.21 5.24 -10.93
CA ALA A 39 15.08 5.67 -11.75
C ALA A 39 14.39 6.94 -11.22
N THR A 40 14.36 7.15 -9.91
CA THR A 40 13.65 8.26 -9.27
C THR A 40 14.56 9.39 -8.80
N ASN A 41 15.86 9.15 -8.73
CA ASN A 41 16.86 10.02 -8.09
C ASN A 41 16.44 10.42 -6.65
N ASN A 42 15.73 9.55 -5.96
CA ASN A 42 15.22 9.77 -4.61
C ASN A 42 15.46 8.54 -3.74
N GLU A 43 16.59 8.53 -3.06
CA GLU A 43 17.02 7.40 -2.26
C GLU A 43 16.12 7.20 -1.04
N ARG A 44 15.73 8.30 -0.38
CA ARG A 44 14.83 8.24 0.78
C ARG A 44 13.51 7.57 0.43
N PHE A 45 12.86 8.00 -0.65
CA PHE A 45 11.61 7.41 -1.15
C PHE A 45 11.76 5.91 -1.43
N SER A 46 12.87 5.52 -2.06
CA SER A 46 13.11 4.14 -2.45
C SER A 46 13.26 3.22 -1.25
N TYR A 47 14.00 3.64 -0.23
CA TYR A 47 14.18 2.87 1.00
C TYR A 47 12.93 2.91 1.90
N ASP A 48 12.16 4.00 1.92
CA ASP A 48 10.85 4.01 2.61
C ASP A 48 9.86 3.04 1.94
N SER A 49 9.84 2.98 0.61
CA SER A 49 9.02 2.01 -0.13
C SER A 49 9.45 0.56 0.18
N TYR A 50 10.76 0.31 0.30
CA TYR A 50 11.27 -1.02 0.64
C TYR A 50 10.93 -1.40 2.10
N ARG A 51 11.12 -0.49 3.05
CA ARG A 51 10.72 -0.67 4.44
C ARG A 51 9.23 -1.02 4.56
N ARG A 52 8.36 -0.23 3.90
CA ARG A 52 6.90 -0.46 3.86
C ARG A 52 6.56 -1.81 3.24
N PHE A 53 7.26 -2.21 2.19
CA PHE A 53 7.06 -3.51 1.56
C PHE A 53 7.40 -4.66 2.53
N ILE A 54 8.57 -4.63 3.19
CA ILE A 54 8.95 -5.69 4.13
C ILE A 54 7.91 -5.81 5.24
N GLN A 55 7.48 -4.70 5.83
CA GLN A 55 6.46 -4.69 6.88
C GLN A 55 5.14 -5.28 6.40
N MET A 56 4.61 -4.78 5.27
CA MET A 56 3.32 -5.22 4.74
C MET A 56 3.36 -6.69 4.28
N PHE A 57 4.42 -7.09 3.60
CA PHE A 57 4.60 -8.48 3.16
C PHE A 57 4.70 -9.44 4.35
N SER A 58 5.45 -9.06 5.37
CA SER A 58 5.60 -9.88 6.58
C SER A 58 4.27 -10.03 7.33
N ASP A 59 3.51 -8.94 7.48
CA ASP A 59 2.21 -8.96 8.16
C ASP A 59 1.16 -9.73 7.35
N VAL A 60 0.99 -9.39 6.07
CA VAL A 60 -0.11 -9.90 5.24
C VAL A 60 0.19 -11.30 4.68
N ALA A 61 1.39 -11.52 4.13
CA ALA A 61 1.71 -12.79 3.47
C ALA A 61 2.18 -13.86 4.46
N MET A 62 2.90 -13.45 5.51
CA MET A 62 3.57 -14.36 6.44
C MET A 62 2.96 -14.32 7.85
N GLU A 63 1.93 -13.51 8.08
CA GLU A 63 1.21 -13.40 9.35
C GLU A 63 2.10 -13.03 10.57
N VAL A 64 3.20 -12.30 10.30
CA VAL A 64 4.07 -11.76 11.36
C VAL A 64 3.42 -10.53 11.97
N PRO A 65 3.20 -10.46 13.29
CA PRO A 65 2.48 -9.35 13.91
C PRO A 65 3.09 -7.98 13.62
N LYS A 66 2.30 -7.06 13.08
CA LYS A 66 2.69 -5.72 12.63
C LYS A 66 3.38 -4.90 13.72
N TYR A 67 2.94 -5.02 14.98
CA TYR A 67 3.49 -4.26 16.11
C TYR A 67 5.00 -4.47 16.32
N LYS A 68 5.57 -5.61 15.90
CA LYS A 68 7.01 -5.87 16.00
C LYS A 68 7.82 -4.91 15.14
N PHE A 69 7.30 -4.56 13.98
CA PHE A 69 7.89 -3.59 13.06
C PHE A 69 7.64 -2.16 13.53
N GLU A 70 6.43 -1.86 14.00
CA GLU A 70 6.06 -0.54 14.55
C GLU A 70 6.93 -0.16 15.75
N ASN A 71 7.20 -1.10 16.64
CA ASN A 71 8.10 -0.90 17.77
C ASN A 71 9.52 -0.46 17.37
N VAL A 72 10.03 -0.93 16.23
CA VAL A 72 11.35 -0.48 15.72
C VAL A 72 11.28 0.95 15.23
N LEU A 73 10.22 1.29 14.48
CA LEU A 73 9.99 2.65 14.00
C LEU A 73 9.86 3.64 15.16
N ASP A 74 9.06 3.30 16.15
CA ASP A 74 8.83 4.15 17.31
C ASP A 74 10.09 4.37 18.12
N LYS A 75 10.89 3.34 18.37
CA LYS A 75 12.20 3.46 19.01
C LYS A 75 13.15 4.41 18.27
N VAL A 76 13.19 4.33 16.94
CA VAL A 76 14.04 5.24 16.13
C VAL A 76 13.52 6.67 16.21
N LYS A 77 12.21 6.87 16.14
CA LYS A 77 11.58 8.18 16.27
C LYS A 77 11.82 8.80 17.65
N GLU A 78 11.58 8.04 18.70
CA GLU A 78 11.82 8.48 20.08
C GLU A 78 13.27 8.85 20.34
N ALA A 79 14.21 8.01 19.91
CA ALA A 79 15.65 8.23 20.09
C ALA A 79 16.15 9.51 19.37
N LYS A 80 15.47 9.93 18.32
CA LYS A 80 15.85 11.11 17.51
C LYS A 80 14.91 12.31 17.68
N GLY A 81 13.84 12.17 18.45
CA GLY A 81 12.85 13.23 18.66
C GLY A 81 12.03 13.54 17.42
N TYR A 82 11.81 12.55 16.53
CA TYR A 82 11.02 12.71 15.31
C TYR A 82 9.52 12.59 15.60
N GLY A 83 8.73 13.50 15.02
CA GLY A 83 7.27 13.50 15.16
C GLY A 83 6.54 12.64 14.11
N SER A 84 7.20 12.33 13.01
CA SER A 84 6.58 11.65 11.85
C SER A 84 7.56 10.69 11.17
N ASP A 85 7.04 9.68 10.47
CA ASP A 85 7.82 8.85 9.56
C ASP A 85 8.46 9.66 8.42
N LEU A 86 7.93 10.86 8.12
CA LEU A 86 8.50 11.75 7.12
C LEU A 86 9.85 12.36 7.55
N ASP A 87 10.12 12.41 8.85
CA ASP A 87 11.36 12.94 9.41
C ASP A 87 12.52 11.96 9.34
N LEU A 88 12.23 10.66 9.09
CA LEU A 88 13.26 9.63 8.96
C LEU A 88 14.20 9.93 7.78
N THR A 89 15.48 9.88 8.05
CA THR A 89 16.52 10.05 7.03
C THR A 89 16.72 8.80 6.19
N THR A 90 17.47 8.89 5.12
CA THR A 90 17.82 7.74 4.29
C THR A 90 18.60 6.68 5.07
N GLU A 91 19.53 7.12 5.91
CA GLU A 91 20.36 6.25 6.77
C GLU A 91 19.50 5.51 7.80
N ASP A 92 18.53 6.20 8.38
CA ASP A 92 17.56 5.58 9.30
C ASP A 92 16.77 4.49 8.60
N LEU A 93 16.25 4.78 7.42
CA LEU A 93 15.46 3.84 6.63
C LEU A 93 16.26 2.62 6.21
N LYS A 94 17.54 2.79 5.84
CA LYS A 94 18.44 1.66 5.57
C LYS A 94 18.62 0.78 6.81
N SER A 95 18.87 1.40 7.96
CA SER A 95 19.02 0.66 9.23
C SER A 95 17.74 -0.07 9.61
N ILE A 96 16.58 0.58 9.46
CA ILE A 96 15.26 -0.02 9.73
C ILE A 96 15.00 -1.21 8.80
N VAL A 97 15.34 -1.12 7.52
CA VAL A 97 15.23 -2.24 6.56
C VAL A 97 16.01 -3.46 7.04
N GLU A 98 17.25 -3.27 7.53
CA GLU A 98 18.04 -4.39 8.04
C GLU A 98 17.43 -4.98 9.33
N GLU A 99 16.93 -4.14 10.24
CA GLU A 99 16.23 -4.63 11.45
C GLU A 99 14.94 -5.37 11.09
N PHE A 100 14.17 -4.90 10.10
CA PHE A 100 12.96 -5.58 9.63
C PHE A 100 13.26 -6.97 9.05
N LYS A 101 14.35 -7.11 8.29
CA LYS A 101 14.81 -8.41 7.80
C LYS A 101 15.19 -9.36 8.93
N LYS A 102 15.82 -8.85 10.00
CA LYS A 102 16.14 -9.65 11.19
C LYS A 102 14.88 -10.14 11.90
N ILE A 103 13.87 -9.26 12.04
CA ILE A 103 12.57 -9.66 12.61
C ILE A 103 11.93 -10.75 11.75
N TYR A 104 11.88 -10.54 10.44
CA TYR A 104 11.35 -11.54 9.50
C TYR A 104 12.05 -12.90 9.69
N LYS A 105 13.38 -12.90 9.69
CA LYS A 105 14.17 -14.12 9.88
C LYS A 105 13.92 -14.79 11.22
N ALA A 106 13.79 -14.02 12.30
CA ALA A 106 13.52 -14.54 13.63
C ALA A 106 12.13 -15.20 13.74
N GLU A 107 11.13 -14.68 13.04
CA GLU A 107 9.75 -15.18 13.09
C GLU A 107 9.52 -16.36 12.13
N ILE A 108 10.10 -16.29 10.93
CA ILE A 108 9.84 -17.25 9.85
C ILE A 108 10.91 -18.35 9.80
N GLY A 109 12.12 -18.09 10.31
CA GLY A 109 13.25 -19.01 10.25
C GLY A 109 14.04 -18.94 8.94
N GLU A 110 13.60 -18.16 7.95
CA GLU A 110 14.24 -17.96 6.64
C GLU A 110 14.56 -16.48 6.43
N ASP A 111 15.52 -16.21 5.54
CA ASP A 111 15.81 -14.85 5.12
C ASP A 111 14.64 -14.25 4.30
N PHE A 112 14.46 -12.92 4.38
CA PHE A 112 13.46 -12.23 3.58
C PHE A 112 13.66 -12.53 2.08
N PRO A 113 12.61 -12.98 1.37
CA PRO A 113 12.74 -13.48 0.00
C PRO A 113 13.24 -12.39 -0.95
N GLN A 114 14.36 -12.64 -1.62
CA GLN A 114 14.96 -11.73 -2.61
C GLN A 114 14.52 -12.04 -4.04
N ASP A 115 13.88 -13.19 -4.29
CA ASP A 115 13.31 -13.54 -5.58
C ASP A 115 11.91 -12.91 -5.75
N PRO A 116 11.71 -11.99 -6.72
CA PRO A 116 10.41 -11.38 -6.97
C PRO A 116 9.30 -12.36 -7.34
N LYS A 117 9.65 -13.52 -7.92
CA LYS A 117 8.65 -14.54 -8.23
C LYS A 117 8.17 -15.27 -6.97
N LYS A 118 9.09 -15.60 -6.05
CA LYS A 118 8.74 -16.18 -4.75
C LYS A 118 7.85 -15.20 -3.96
N GLN A 119 8.22 -13.91 -3.94
CA GLN A 119 7.39 -12.87 -3.32
C GLN A 119 5.98 -12.81 -3.94
N LEU A 120 5.89 -12.83 -5.26
CA LEU A 120 4.61 -12.77 -5.98
C LEU A 120 3.71 -13.97 -5.65
N MET A 121 4.26 -15.18 -5.65
CA MET A 121 3.46 -16.37 -5.35
C MET A 121 2.91 -16.35 -3.93
N LEU A 122 3.74 -15.98 -2.94
CA LEU A 122 3.31 -15.84 -1.55
C LEU A 122 2.25 -14.75 -1.38
N ALA A 123 2.38 -13.64 -2.10
CA ALA A 123 1.41 -12.56 -2.10
C ALA A 123 0.06 -12.99 -2.70
N ILE A 124 0.07 -13.70 -3.84
CA ILE A 124 -1.14 -14.26 -4.46
C ILE A 124 -1.86 -15.22 -3.49
N GLU A 125 -1.12 -16.11 -2.84
CA GLU A 125 -1.67 -17.02 -1.84
C GLU A 125 -2.30 -16.26 -0.66
N ALA A 126 -1.66 -15.19 -0.19
CA ALA A 126 -2.19 -14.35 0.87
C ALA A 126 -3.51 -13.68 0.47
N VAL A 127 -3.60 -13.14 -0.74
CA VAL A 127 -4.86 -12.56 -1.24
C VAL A 127 -5.96 -13.60 -1.33
N PHE A 128 -5.68 -14.81 -1.79
CA PHE A 128 -6.69 -15.88 -1.79
C PHE A 128 -7.12 -16.28 -0.36
N ARG A 129 -6.16 -16.38 0.58
CA ARG A 129 -6.49 -16.66 2.00
C ARG A 129 -7.37 -15.58 2.61
N SER A 130 -7.15 -14.31 2.22
CA SER A 130 -7.87 -13.16 2.77
C SER A 130 -9.38 -13.20 2.50
N TRP A 131 -9.85 -13.98 1.52
CA TRP A 131 -11.27 -14.28 1.32
C TRP A 131 -11.91 -14.87 2.59
N ASN A 132 -11.15 -15.64 3.35
CA ASN A 132 -11.61 -16.31 4.58
C ASN A 132 -11.23 -15.55 5.86
N ASN A 133 -10.73 -14.31 5.75
CA ASN A 133 -10.51 -13.48 6.92
C ASN A 133 -11.82 -13.24 7.69
N PRO A 134 -11.82 -13.19 9.03
CA PRO A 134 -13.03 -13.00 9.83
C PRO A 134 -13.86 -11.79 9.40
N ARG A 135 -13.22 -10.66 9.12
CA ARG A 135 -13.88 -9.44 8.62
C ARG A 135 -14.58 -9.67 7.28
N ALA A 136 -13.95 -10.41 6.35
CA ALA A 136 -14.53 -10.72 5.05
C ALA A 136 -15.72 -11.66 5.15
N ILE A 137 -15.66 -12.65 6.05
CA ILE A 137 -16.76 -13.59 6.33
C ILE A 137 -17.96 -12.83 6.90
N VAL A 138 -17.75 -11.97 7.90
CA VAL A 138 -18.82 -11.17 8.52
C VAL A 138 -19.46 -10.24 7.49
N TYR A 139 -18.64 -9.53 6.70
CA TYR A 139 -19.13 -8.64 5.65
C TYR A 139 -20.02 -9.38 4.64
N ARG A 140 -19.59 -10.56 4.16
CA ARG A 140 -20.38 -11.36 3.24
C ARG A 140 -21.72 -11.79 3.84
N LYS A 141 -21.73 -12.21 5.11
CA LYS A 141 -22.97 -12.57 5.81
C LYS A 141 -23.95 -11.40 5.92
N LEU A 142 -23.44 -10.19 6.21
CA LEU A 142 -24.28 -8.98 6.35
C LEU A 142 -24.81 -8.47 5.01
N ASN A 143 -24.17 -8.81 3.90
CA ASN A 143 -24.55 -8.34 2.57
C ASN A 143 -25.09 -9.47 1.67
N ASP A 144 -25.46 -10.61 2.22
CA ASP A 144 -26.00 -11.78 1.50
C ASP A 144 -25.12 -12.25 0.32
N ILE A 145 -23.80 -12.14 0.47
CA ILE A 145 -22.83 -12.54 -0.56
C ILE A 145 -22.46 -14.02 -0.35
N PRO A 146 -22.66 -14.89 -1.35
CA PRO A 146 -22.33 -16.31 -1.22
C PRO A 146 -20.85 -16.56 -0.95
N GLY A 147 -20.55 -17.39 0.04
CA GLY A 147 -19.17 -17.68 0.47
C GLY A 147 -18.35 -18.53 -0.52
N ASN A 148 -19.03 -19.24 -1.42
CA ASN A 148 -18.42 -20.14 -2.40
C ASN A 148 -17.93 -19.45 -3.69
N LEU A 149 -18.10 -18.14 -3.83
CA LEU A 149 -17.69 -17.40 -5.03
C LEU A 149 -16.16 -17.25 -5.14
N GLY A 150 -15.47 -17.10 -4.00
CA GLY A 150 -14.05 -16.83 -3.99
C GLY A 150 -13.68 -15.44 -4.53
N THR A 151 -12.39 -15.25 -4.78
CA THR A 151 -11.84 -14.00 -5.34
C THR A 151 -10.83 -14.29 -6.44
N ALA A 152 -10.64 -13.35 -7.33
CA ALA A 152 -9.48 -13.30 -8.23
C ALA A 152 -8.39 -12.41 -7.62
N VAL A 153 -7.20 -12.45 -8.21
CA VAL A 153 -6.08 -11.56 -7.87
C VAL A 153 -5.73 -10.73 -9.08
N ASN A 154 -5.70 -9.41 -8.89
CA ASN A 154 -5.23 -8.47 -9.91
C ASN A 154 -3.82 -8.03 -9.59
N ILE A 155 -2.89 -8.22 -10.53
CA ILE A 155 -1.52 -7.75 -10.42
C ILE A 155 -1.37 -6.57 -11.36
N GLN A 156 -1.00 -5.41 -10.81
CA GLN A 156 -0.87 -4.20 -11.60
C GLN A 156 0.36 -3.40 -11.21
N SER A 157 0.84 -2.59 -12.15
CA SER A 157 1.96 -1.69 -11.93
C SER A 157 1.64 -0.65 -10.87
N MET A 158 2.62 -0.32 -10.04
CA MET A 158 2.50 0.76 -9.06
C MET A 158 2.60 2.13 -9.71
N VAL A 159 1.77 3.05 -9.23
CA VAL A 159 1.92 4.49 -9.37
C VAL A 159 2.12 5.03 -7.95
N PHE A 160 3.12 5.87 -7.77
CA PHE A 160 3.54 6.32 -6.46
C PHE A 160 3.07 7.75 -6.18
N GLY A 161 2.24 7.90 -5.16
CA GLY A 161 1.80 9.20 -4.66
C GLY A 161 2.78 9.86 -3.68
N ASN A 162 3.84 9.14 -3.29
CA ASN A 162 4.82 9.58 -2.29
C ASN A 162 6.23 9.81 -2.87
N MET A 163 6.33 10.15 -4.16
CA MET A 163 7.63 10.44 -4.79
C MET A 163 8.16 11.85 -4.47
N GLY A 164 7.33 12.70 -3.87
CA GLY A 164 7.68 14.08 -3.54
C GLY A 164 6.47 15.00 -3.59
N MET A 165 6.71 16.31 -3.48
CA MET A 165 5.65 17.34 -3.38
C MET A 165 4.81 17.51 -4.65
N THR A 166 5.23 16.94 -5.77
CA THR A 166 4.48 16.92 -7.04
C THR A 166 3.64 15.67 -7.24
N SER A 167 3.66 14.77 -6.25
CA SER A 167 2.91 13.52 -6.26
C SER A 167 1.89 13.52 -5.14
N GLY A 168 0.78 12.81 -5.34
CA GLY A 168 -0.24 12.69 -4.33
C GLY A 168 -1.10 11.45 -4.54
N THR A 169 -1.90 11.17 -3.54
CA THR A 169 -2.90 10.08 -3.55
C THR A 169 -4.20 10.60 -2.96
N GLY A 170 -5.32 10.13 -3.49
CA GLY A 170 -6.63 10.51 -2.98
C GLY A 170 -7.67 9.42 -3.20
N VAL A 171 -8.82 9.66 -2.61
CA VAL A 171 -10.04 8.87 -2.82
C VAL A 171 -11.11 9.81 -3.34
N ALA A 172 -11.74 9.44 -4.44
CA ALA A 172 -12.79 10.25 -5.05
C ALA A 172 -14.03 9.41 -5.37
N PHE A 173 -15.18 10.03 -5.19
CA PHE A 173 -16.49 9.48 -5.48
C PHE A 173 -17.19 10.37 -6.52
N THR A 174 -17.85 9.76 -7.46
CA THR A 174 -18.65 10.48 -8.48
C THR A 174 -19.91 11.14 -7.91
N ARG A 175 -20.29 10.76 -6.70
CA ARG A 175 -21.37 11.33 -5.91
C ARG A 175 -20.95 11.49 -4.46
N ASN A 176 -21.51 12.47 -3.78
CA ASN A 176 -21.33 12.60 -2.34
C ASN A 176 -21.92 11.37 -1.63
N PRO A 177 -21.13 10.56 -0.91
CA PRO A 177 -21.60 9.34 -0.29
C PRO A 177 -22.59 9.57 0.86
N SER A 178 -22.62 10.77 1.46
CA SER A 178 -23.51 11.11 2.56
C SER A 178 -24.86 11.66 2.08
N THR A 179 -24.88 12.46 1.00
CA THR A 179 -26.08 13.15 0.52
C THR A 179 -26.67 12.57 -0.78
N GLY A 180 -25.88 11.79 -1.53
CA GLY A 180 -26.24 11.27 -2.84
C GLY A 180 -26.16 12.32 -3.97
N GLU A 181 -25.77 13.56 -3.66
CA GLU A 181 -25.64 14.64 -4.64
C GLU A 181 -24.66 14.27 -5.75
N ASN A 182 -25.04 14.57 -7.00
CA ASN A 182 -24.19 14.34 -8.18
C ASN A 182 -23.09 15.39 -8.29
N LYS A 183 -22.17 15.38 -7.35
CA LYS A 183 -20.99 16.23 -7.28
C LYS A 183 -19.77 15.36 -6.97
N LEU A 184 -18.65 15.62 -7.64
CA LEU A 184 -17.39 14.97 -7.30
C LEU A 184 -17.08 15.27 -5.85
N PHE A 185 -16.89 14.22 -5.06
CA PHE A 185 -16.57 14.30 -3.64
C PHE A 185 -15.29 13.49 -3.39
N GLY A 186 -14.37 14.01 -2.61
CA GLY A 186 -13.15 13.29 -2.32
C GLY A 186 -12.14 14.07 -1.51
N GLU A 187 -11.10 13.36 -1.14
CA GLU A 187 -9.99 13.84 -0.32
C GLU A 187 -8.66 13.37 -0.91
N TYR A 188 -7.62 14.16 -0.72
CA TYR A 188 -6.28 13.82 -1.19
C TYR A 188 -5.19 14.24 -0.21
N LEU A 189 -4.03 13.60 -0.31
CA LEU A 189 -2.80 13.96 0.37
C LEU A 189 -1.65 14.10 -0.64
N ILE A 190 -0.89 15.16 -0.50
CA ILE A 190 0.38 15.34 -1.22
C ILE A 190 1.45 14.50 -0.55
N ASN A 191 2.34 13.92 -1.35
CA ASN A 191 3.46 13.09 -0.91
C ASN A 191 3.00 11.97 0.04
N ALA A 192 2.05 11.15 -0.41
CA ALA A 192 1.41 10.10 0.38
C ALA A 192 1.08 8.87 -0.45
N GLN A 193 1.08 7.70 0.17
CA GLN A 193 0.51 6.48 -0.39
C GLN A 193 -0.98 6.35 -0.03
N GLY A 194 -1.70 5.45 -0.72
CA GLY A 194 -3.14 5.26 -0.48
C GLY A 194 -3.48 4.88 0.96
N GLU A 195 -2.63 4.11 1.62
CA GLU A 195 -2.79 3.75 3.03
C GLU A 195 -2.73 4.95 3.98
N ASP A 196 -1.92 5.96 3.68
CA ASP A 196 -1.80 7.17 4.49
C ASP A 196 -3.10 7.99 4.49
N VAL A 197 -3.88 7.93 3.39
CA VAL A 197 -5.19 8.60 3.27
C VAL A 197 -6.25 7.88 4.11
N VAL A 198 -6.31 6.55 4.04
CA VAL A 198 -7.34 5.77 4.73
C VAL A 198 -7.04 5.51 6.19
N ALA A 199 -5.77 5.54 6.60
CA ALA A 199 -5.37 5.35 7.99
C ALA A 199 -5.61 6.58 8.89
N GLY A 200 -5.91 7.75 8.30
CA GLY A 200 -6.18 8.98 9.06
C GLY A 200 -4.98 9.54 9.82
N ILE A 201 -3.76 9.15 9.45
CA ILE A 201 -2.52 9.60 10.11
C ILE A 201 -2.26 11.09 9.86
N ARG A 202 -2.71 11.58 8.70
CA ARG A 202 -2.59 12.98 8.27
C ARG A 202 -3.97 13.48 7.88
N THR A 203 -4.26 14.77 8.14
CA THR A 203 -5.51 15.40 7.71
C THR A 203 -5.52 15.57 6.20
N PRO A 204 -6.42 14.91 5.47
CA PRO A 204 -6.51 15.06 4.02
C PRO A 204 -7.11 16.42 3.64
N GLN A 205 -6.83 16.84 2.40
CA GLN A 205 -7.40 18.05 1.80
C GLN A 205 -8.61 17.69 0.95
N SER A 206 -9.61 18.59 0.87
CA SER A 206 -10.76 18.40 -0.02
C SER A 206 -10.32 18.44 -1.49
N ILE A 207 -10.89 17.55 -2.31
CA ILE A 207 -10.63 17.51 -3.75
C ILE A 207 -10.95 18.83 -4.46
N ASP A 208 -11.85 19.64 -3.91
CA ASP A 208 -12.19 20.96 -4.43
C ASP A 208 -11.00 21.94 -4.39
N THR A 209 -10.00 21.69 -3.53
CA THR A 209 -8.79 22.51 -3.41
C THR A 209 -7.66 22.04 -4.33
N LEU A 210 -7.85 20.93 -5.03
CA LEU A 210 -6.86 20.39 -5.94
C LEU A 210 -6.80 21.24 -7.22
N THR A 211 -5.84 22.16 -7.28
CA THR A 211 -5.60 23.07 -8.41
C THR A 211 -4.95 22.40 -9.64
N VAL A 212 -4.89 21.11 -9.68
CA VAL A 212 -4.48 20.40 -10.90
C VAL A 212 -5.58 20.57 -11.93
N SER A 213 -5.22 21.19 -13.05
CA SER A 213 -6.10 21.42 -14.19
C SER A 213 -7.12 20.33 -14.37
N TYR A 214 -8.38 20.64 -14.15
CA TYR A 214 -9.54 19.78 -14.43
C TYR A 214 -9.54 19.20 -15.84
N THR A 215 -8.75 19.75 -16.75
CA THR A 215 -8.59 19.32 -18.12
C THR A 215 -8.02 17.88 -18.26
N HIS A 216 -7.41 17.31 -17.23
CA HIS A 216 -6.88 15.93 -17.27
C HIS A 216 -7.75 14.93 -16.48
N LEU A 217 -8.70 15.38 -15.67
CA LEU A 217 -9.66 14.52 -14.97
C LEU A 217 -10.90 14.20 -15.82
N THR A 218 -11.10 14.89 -16.93
CA THR A 218 -12.10 14.58 -17.95
C THR A 218 -11.56 13.61 -19.00
N LEU A 219 -10.84 12.57 -18.60
CA LEU A 219 -10.68 11.42 -19.46
C LEU A 219 -12.08 10.86 -19.73
N PRO A 220 -12.48 10.74 -21.01
CA PRO A 220 -13.73 10.08 -21.33
C PRO A 220 -13.63 8.66 -20.80
N THR A 221 -14.33 8.37 -19.73
CA THR A 221 -14.57 6.99 -19.31
C THR A 221 -15.38 6.34 -20.44
N LYS A 222 -14.67 5.80 -21.43
CA LYS A 222 -15.27 4.80 -22.28
C LYS A 222 -15.62 3.64 -21.36
N ARG A 223 -16.88 3.58 -20.98
CA ARG A 223 -17.48 2.36 -20.49
C ARG A 223 -17.25 1.32 -21.58
N ILE A 224 -16.31 0.41 -21.33
CA ILE A 224 -16.28 -0.86 -22.04
C ILE A 224 -17.37 -1.67 -21.35
N VAL A 225 -18.46 -1.85 -22.04
CA VAL A 225 -19.55 -2.77 -21.69
C VAL A 225 -19.02 -4.18 -21.85
#